data_998ee8f406e34590ae34b4daa7c0d916
#
_entry.id   998ee8f406e34590ae34b4daa7c0d916
#
_cell.length_a   1.000
_cell.length_b   1.000
_cell.length_c   1.000
_cell.angle_alpha   90.00
_cell.angle_beta   90.00
_cell.angle_gamma   90.00
#
_symmetry.space_group_name_H-M   'P 1'
#
loop_
_entity.id
_entity.type
_entity.pdbx_description
1 polymer ?
#
loop_
_entity_poly.entity_id
_entity_poly.type
_entity_poly.pdbx_seq_one_letter_code
_entity_poly.pdbx_strand_id
1 'polypeptide(L)'
;NIQLNKVKNVEVIKDNSLQQIQGKLDIIVSNIVKNINLHLLPEFAKKIKTNGTLILCGFIAEDEAILIQKAHEYGFKLINKNIKKSWLQTQFIKHHVD
;
A
#
# COMPACT_ATOMS: atom_id res chain seq x y z
N ASN A 1 -9.74 -3.76 -9.44
CA ASN A 1 -10.89 -3.83 -8.52
C ASN A 1 -10.60 -4.78 -7.38
N ILE A 2 -10.93 -4.34 -6.20
CA ILE A 2 -10.84 -5.19 -5.02
C ILE A 2 -12.13 -5.97 -4.92
N GLN A 3 -12.03 -7.28 -4.94
CA GLN A 3 -13.19 -8.13 -4.76
C GLN A 3 -13.29 -8.53 -3.30
N LEU A 4 -14.38 -8.15 -2.69
CA LEU A 4 -14.62 -8.41 -1.27
C LEU A 4 -15.65 -9.52 -1.11
N ASN A 5 -15.29 -10.72 -1.55
CA ASN A 5 -16.18 -11.88 -1.50
C ASN A 5 -16.35 -12.40 -0.09
N LYS A 6 -15.50 -11.97 0.84
CA LYS A 6 -15.56 -12.37 2.24
C LYS A 6 -15.39 -11.14 3.09
N VAL A 7 -15.79 -11.23 4.34
CA VAL A 7 -15.56 -10.15 5.29
C VAL A 7 -14.06 -9.99 5.48
N LYS A 8 -13.53 -8.86 5.06
CA LYS A 8 -12.13 -8.50 5.24
C LYS A 8 -12.02 -7.11 5.80
N ASN A 9 -10.97 -6.88 6.56
CA ASN A 9 -10.68 -5.56 7.07
C ASN A 9 -9.98 -4.76 5.98
N VAL A 10 -10.72 -3.86 5.36
CA VAL A 10 -10.22 -3.01 4.27
C VAL A 10 -10.29 -1.57 4.72
N GLU A 11 -9.21 -0.84 4.51
CA GLU A 11 -9.19 0.57 4.80
C GLU A 11 -8.71 1.35 3.59
N VAL A 12 -9.45 2.40 3.23
CA VAL A 12 -9.06 3.32 2.17
C VAL A 12 -8.52 4.58 2.83
N ILE A 13 -7.24 4.84 2.61
CA ILE A 13 -6.56 5.96 3.26
C ILE A 13 -6.53 7.15 2.31
N LYS A 14 -7.12 8.26 2.74
CA LYS A 14 -7.16 9.50 1.96
C LYS A 14 -6.45 10.66 2.69
N ASP A 15 -6.06 10.41 3.94
CA ASP A 15 -5.38 11.42 4.76
C ASP A 15 -4.57 10.69 5.84
N ASN A 16 -4.23 11.36 6.92
CA ASN A 16 -3.41 10.79 7.99
C ASN A 16 -4.20 9.99 9.02
N SER A 17 -5.38 9.48 8.65
CA SER A 17 -6.23 8.76 9.59
C SER A 17 -5.72 7.37 9.96
N LEU A 18 -4.70 6.87 9.29
CA LEU A 18 -4.18 5.52 9.52
C LEU A 18 -3.80 5.26 10.98
N GLN A 19 -3.25 6.26 11.64
CA GLN A 19 -2.81 6.12 13.02
C GLN A 19 -3.95 5.85 14.00
N GLN A 20 -5.17 6.18 13.63
CA GLN A 20 -6.35 5.99 14.47
C GLN A 20 -6.91 4.59 14.38
N ILE A 21 -6.42 3.78 13.45
CA ILE A 21 -6.94 2.45 13.20
C ILE A 21 -6.37 1.47 14.22
N GLN A 22 -7.23 0.70 14.84
CA GLN A 22 -6.85 -0.33 15.79
C GLN A 22 -6.74 -1.68 15.07
N GLY A 23 -5.75 -2.47 15.48
CA GLY A 23 -5.57 -3.82 14.94
C GLY A 23 -4.92 -3.83 13.57
N LYS A 24 -4.95 -4.99 12.95
CA LYS A 24 -4.31 -5.18 11.67
C LYS A 24 -5.33 -5.39 10.55
N LEU A 25 -4.99 -4.91 9.37
CA LEU A 25 -5.87 -4.88 8.21
C LEU A 25 -5.46 -5.93 7.19
N ASP A 26 -6.43 -6.46 6.47
CA ASP A 26 -6.18 -7.38 5.35
C ASP A 26 -5.78 -6.62 4.08
N ILE A 27 -6.36 -5.46 3.87
CA ILE A 27 -6.12 -4.66 2.66
C ILE A 27 -6.07 -3.20 3.05
N ILE A 28 -5.06 -2.51 2.55
CA ILE A 28 -4.96 -1.05 2.65
C ILE A 28 -4.90 -0.48 1.24
N VAL A 29 -5.76 0.47 0.95
CA VAL A 29 -5.73 1.22 -0.31
C VAL A 29 -5.41 2.67 0.06
N SER A 30 -4.28 3.17 -0.42
CA SER A 30 -3.86 4.53 -0.12
C SER A 30 -3.79 5.36 -1.39
N ASN A 31 -4.62 6.38 -1.45
CA ASN A 31 -4.69 7.30 -2.59
C ASN A 31 -4.40 8.72 -2.10
N ILE A 32 -3.17 8.94 -1.71
CA ILE A 32 -2.70 10.24 -1.23
C ILE A 32 -1.40 10.58 -1.96
N VAL A 33 -0.93 11.82 -1.80
CA VAL A 33 0.25 12.27 -2.54
C VAL A 33 1.49 11.44 -2.20
N LYS A 34 2.41 11.37 -3.16
CA LYS A 34 3.59 10.52 -3.13
C LYS A 34 4.39 10.64 -1.82
N ASN A 35 4.72 11.85 -1.40
CA ASN A 35 5.58 12.04 -0.23
C ASN A 35 4.94 11.52 1.03
N ILE A 36 3.63 11.67 1.17
CA ILE A 36 2.89 11.15 2.32
C ILE A 36 2.84 9.63 2.28
N ASN A 37 2.60 9.05 1.09
CA ASN A 37 2.60 7.60 0.94
C ASN A 37 3.96 7.01 1.34
N LEU A 38 5.06 7.61 0.88
CA LEU A 38 6.39 7.12 1.23
C LEU A 38 6.65 7.24 2.72
N HIS A 39 6.21 8.34 3.32
CA HIS A 39 6.36 8.56 4.75
C HIS A 39 5.58 7.54 5.59
N LEU A 40 4.44 7.10 5.09
CA LEU A 40 3.57 6.18 5.82
C LEU A 40 3.93 4.71 5.64
N LEU A 41 4.89 4.37 4.77
CA LEU A 41 5.24 2.96 4.54
C LEU A 41 5.52 2.19 5.83
N PRO A 42 6.27 2.72 6.81
CA PRO A 42 6.47 1.99 8.07
C PRO A 42 5.15 1.73 8.79
N GLU A 43 4.23 2.70 8.78
CA GLU A 43 2.93 2.52 9.43
C GLU A 43 2.07 1.50 8.68
N PHE A 44 2.09 1.52 7.34
CA PHE A 44 1.40 0.49 6.58
C PHE A 44 1.90 -0.90 6.97
N ALA A 45 3.22 -1.04 7.11
CA ALA A 45 3.82 -2.32 7.47
C ALA A 45 3.37 -2.80 8.86
N LYS A 46 3.13 -1.87 9.79
CA LYS A 46 2.66 -2.22 11.14
C LYS A 46 1.19 -2.56 11.18
N LYS A 47 0.40 -1.93 10.31
CA LYS A 47 -1.06 -2.04 10.34
C LYS A 47 -1.61 -3.14 9.45
N ILE A 48 -0.78 -3.77 8.64
CA ILE A 48 -1.23 -4.77 7.69
C ILE A 48 -0.79 -6.16 8.15
N LYS A 49 -1.65 -7.14 7.91
CA LYS A 49 -1.34 -8.53 8.23
C LYS A 49 -0.30 -9.09 7.27
N THR A 50 0.43 -10.11 7.71
CA THR A 50 1.26 -10.90 6.79
C THR A 50 0.36 -11.44 5.67
N ASN A 51 0.83 -11.36 4.44
CA ASN A 51 0.08 -11.69 3.23
C ASN A 51 -1.06 -10.72 2.93
N GLY A 52 -1.14 -9.63 3.67
CA GLY A 52 -2.09 -8.57 3.36
C GLY A 52 -1.67 -7.80 2.12
N THR A 53 -2.61 -7.09 1.54
CA THR A 53 -2.43 -6.36 0.28
C THR A 53 -2.37 -4.87 0.52
N LEU A 54 -1.37 -4.22 -0.06
CA LEU A 54 -1.24 -2.76 -0.04
C LEU A 54 -1.34 -2.24 -1.47
N ILE A 55 -2.29 -1.36 -1.71
CA ILE A 55 -2.47 -0.73 -3.02
C ILE A 55 -2.13 0.75 -2.86
N LEU A 56 -1.13 1.22 -3.61
CA LEU A 56 -0.69 2.60 -3.55
C LEU A 56 -0.98 3.30 -4.86
N CYS A 57 -1.66 4.44 -4.77
CA CYS A 57 -1.94 5.33 -5.89
C CYS A 57 -1.31 6.69 -5.58
N GLY A 58 -1.36 7.61 -6.54
CA GLY A 58 -0.83 8.96 -6.31
C GLY A 58 0.63 9.12 -6.73
N PHE A 59 1.15 8.18 -7.51
CA PHE A 59 2.49 8.24 -8.06
C PHE A 59 2.43 8.45 -9.56
N ILE A 60 3.53 8.95 -10.13
CA ILE A 60 3.69 8.98 -11.59
C ILE A 60 4.61 7.85 -12.01
N ALA A 61 4.61 7.53 -13.31
CA ALA A 61 5.37 6.40 -13.81
C ALA A 61 6.86 6.47 -13.45
N GLU A 62 7.43 7.67 -13.43
CA GLU A 62 8.84 7.87 -13.12
C GLU A 62 9.20 7.53 -11.66
N ASP A 63 8.20 7.43 -10.79
CA ASP A 63 8.44 7.11 -9.37
C ASP A 63 8.55 5.60 -9.13
N GLU A 64 8.34 4.78 -10.16
CA GLU A 64 8.21 3.33 -9.97
C GLU A 64 9.40 2.71 -9.24
N ALA A 65 10.62 3.01 -9.69
CA ALA A 65 11.80 2.36 -9.15
C ALA A 65 12.00 2.68 -7.67
N ILE A 66 11.86 3.96 -7.30
CA ILE A 66 12.07 4.35 -5.91
C ILE A 66 10.94 3.82 -5.01
N LEU A 67 9.72 3.77 -5.52
CA LEU A 67 8.60 3.23 -4.76
C LEU A 67 8.81 1.75 -4.46
N ILE A 68 9.17 0.96 -5.47
CA ILE A 68 9.38 -0.47 -5.30
C ILE A 68 10.51 -0.73 -4.31
N GLN A 69 11.60 0.02 -4.43
CA GLN A 69 12.72 -0.12 -3.51
C GLN A 69 12.34 0.20 -2.07
N LYS A 70 11.67 1.32 -1.87
CA LYS A 70 11.26 1.74 -0.53
C LYS A 70 10.25 0.76 0.08
N ALA A 71 9.27 0.33 -0.70
CA ALA A 71 8.29 -0.63 -0.22
C ALA A 71 8.95 -1.95 0.18
N HIS A 72 9.93 -2.38 -0.62
CA HIS A 72 10.66 -3.62 -0.32
C HIS A 72 11.38 -3.54 1.02
N GLU A 73 11.89 -2.38 1.39
CA GLU A 73 12.57 -2.20 2.68
C GLU A 73 11.66 -2.50 3.86
N TYR A 74 10.35 -2.36 3.69
CA TYR A 74 9.38 -2.60 4.75
C TYR A 74 8.63 -3.91 4.58
N GLY A 75 9.15 -4.81 3.74
CA GLY A 75 8.58 -6.14 3.58
C GLY A 75 7.48 -6.26 2.54
N PHE A 76 7.32 -5.26 1.67
CA PHE A 76 6.30 -5.30 0.62
C PHE A 76 6.91 -5.75 -0.70
N LYS A 77 6.30 -6.74 -1.30
CA LYS A 77 6.71 -7.23 -2.61
C LYS A 77 5.68 -6.84 -3.65
N LEU A 78 6.14 -6.24 -4.75
CA LEU A 78 5.26 -5.86 -5.85
C LEU A 78 4.69 -7.11 -6.51
N ILE A 79 3.37 -7.16 -6.64
CA ILE A 79 2.70 -8.26 -7.34
C ILE A 79 1.96 -7.80 -8.59
N ASN A 80 1.69 -6.51 -8.70
CA ASN A 80 1.02 -5.97 -9.88
C ASN A 80 1.24 -4.47 -9.96
N LYS A 81 1.27 -3.96 -11.19
CA LYS A 81 1.30 -2.52 -11.39
C LYS A 81 0.49 -2.17 -12.63
N ASN A 82 -0.01 -0.96 -12.68
CA ASN A 82 -0.75 -0.45 -13.80
C ASN A 82 -0.41 1.03 -14.01
N ILE A 83 -0.12 1.39 -15.25
CA ILE A 83 0.16 2.78 -15.60
C ILE A 83 -0.92 3.23 -16.57
N LYS A 84 -1.59 4.31 -16.20
CA LYS A 84 -2.65 4.87 -17.04
C LYS A 84 -2.47 6.39 -17.09
N LYS A 85 -2.23 6.91 -18.30
CA LYS A 85 -2.03 8.36 -18.50
C LYS A 85 -0.94 8.89 -17.56
N SER A 86 0.19 8.19 -17.49
CA SER A 86 1.35 8.53 -16.66
C SER A 86 1.13 8.34 -15.15
N TRP A 87 -0.06 7.97 -14.71
CA TRP A 87 -0.31 7.66 -13.29
C TRP A 87 -0.03 6.20 -13.02
N LEU A 88 0.67 5.96 -11.93
CA LEU A 88 1.10 4.63 -11.52
C LEU A 88 0.25 4.15 -10.35
N GLN A 89 -0.29 2.96 -10.48
CA GLN A 89 -0.93 2.25 -9.39
C GLN A 89 -0.16 0.96 -9.15
N THR A 90 0.19 0.70 -7.90
CA THR A 90 0.96 -0.50 -7.53
C THR A 90 0.19 -1.32 -6.52
N GLN A 91 0.38 -2.63 -6.60
CA GLN A 91 -0.20 -3.56 -5.65
C GLN A 91 0.92 -4.40 -5.06
N PHE A 92 1.03 -4.39 -3.75
CA PHE A 92 2.06 -5.12 -3.01
C PHE A 92 1.43 -6.14 -2.09
N ILE A 93 2.18 -7.17 -1.78
CA ILE A 93 1.84 -8.11 -0.72
C ILE A 93 2.86 -7.99 0.40
N LYS A 94 2.40 -8.06 1.64
CA LYS A 94 3.28 -7.98 2.80
C LYS A 94 3.85 -9.36 3.10
N HIS A 95 5.18 -9.46 3.04
CA HIS A 95 5.86 -10.68 3.46
C HIS A 95 6.14 -10.65 4.95
N HIS A 96 6.26 -11.84 5.51
CA HIS A 96 6.76 -11.98 6.87
C HIS A 96 8.24 -11.59 6.87
N VAL A 97 8.59 -10.65 7.73
CA VAL A 97 9.97 -10.20 7.89
C VAL A 97 10.45 -10.65 9.26
N ASP A 98 11.47 -11.49 9.23
CA ASP A 98 12.08 -11.98 10.47
C ASP A 98 12.95 -10.90 11.13
#